data_af288707359a1404f3f0d045df24f133
#
_entry.id   af288707359a1404f3f0d045df24f133
#
_cell.length_a   1.000
_cell.length_b   1.000
_cell.length_c   1.000
_cell.angle_alpha   90.00
_cell.angle_beta   90.00
_cell.angle_gamma   90.00
#
_symmetry.space_group_name_H-M   'P 1'
#
loop_
_entity.id
_entity.type
_entity.pdbx_description
1 polymer ?
#
loop_
_entity_poly.entity_id
_entity_poly.type
_entity_poly.pdbx_seq_one_letter_code
_entity_poly.pdbx_strand_id
1 'polypeptide(L)'
;LVGSEMCIRDSALDGVGQTQVNTKTGLTFAKGLRAILRQDPDIVMVGEIRDKETAEIATQASLTGHLVLSTVHTNSAVSAITRLRDMGIEPYLLSSSLVFVLSQRLVRKLCPKCKVPDTDNPLLAEHKLTNTPFKSKGCDHCDHTGYHGRLSIGESISIDKKLRELI
;
A
#
# COMPACT_ATOMS: atom_id res chain seq x y z
N LEU A 1 4.73 9.78 12.71
CA LEU A 1 4.08 9.64 11.40
C LEU A 1 4.35 10.86 10.54
N VAL A 2 4.98 10.70 9.38
CA VAL A 2 5.03 11.71 8.33
C VAL A 2 3.92 11.34 7.34
N GLY A 3 2.77 12.02 7.41
CA GLY A 3 1.60 11.71 6.60
C GLY A 3 1.67 12.30 5.20
N SER A 4 1.12 11.59 4.19
CA SER A 4 0.79 12.16 2.89
C SER A 4 -0.60 12.82 2.92
N GLU A 5 -0.83 13.78 2.02
CA GLU A 5 -2.10 14.49 1.91
C GLU A 5 -3.32 13.59 1.67
N MET A 6 -3.13 12.35 1.24
CA MET A 6 -4.23 11.44 0.85
C MET A 6 -4.70 10.50 1.95
N CYS A 7 -3.93 10.22 3.00
CA CYS A 7 -4.31 9.22 4.02
C CYS A 7 -4.73 9.75 5.37
N ILE A 8 -4.38 10.99 5.76
CA ILE A 8 -4.57 11.48 7.14
C ILE A 8 -4.99 12.96 7.13
N ARG A 9 -5.87 13.36 6.23
CA ARG A 9 -6.21 14.77 6.10
C ARG A 9 -7.06 15.32 7.26
N ASP A 10 -7.76 14.48 8.01
CA ASP A 10 -8.81 14.97 8.91
C ASP A 10 -8.85 14.35 10.31
N SER A 11 -7.95 13.47 10.72
CA SER A 11 -7.98 12.91 12.06
C SER A 11 -6.60 12.73 12.68
N ALA A 12 -6.37 13.45 13.77
CA ALA A 12 -5.27 13.12 14.68
C ALA A 12 -5.53 11.73 15.28
N LEU A 13 -4.51 10.89 15.29
CA LEU A 13 -4.57 9.60 15.98
C LEU A 13 -3.98 9.78 17.37
N ASP A 14 -4.77 9.47 18.39
CA ASP A 14 -4.33 9.55 19.78
C ASP A 14 -3.13 8.63 20.02
N GLY A 15 -2.12 9.15 20.70
CA GLY A 15 -0.88 8.41 21.00
C GLY A 15 0.12 8.32 19.85
N VAL A 16 -0.14 8.98 18.72
CA VAL A 16 0.78 9.00 17.57
C VAL A 16 1.21 10.44 17.27
N GLY A 17 2.53 10.70 17.32
CA GLY A 17 3.10 11.96 16.85
C GLY A 17 2.96 12.09 15.33
N GLN A 18 2.32 13.16 14.85
CA GLN A 18 2.06 13.37 13.44
C GLN A 18 2.69 14.67 12.94
N THR A 19 3.36 14.60 11.79
CA THR A 19 3.95 15.76 11.12
C THR A 19 3.49 15.78 9.69
N GLN A 20 2.85 16.88 9.28
CA GLN A 20 2.41 17.07 7.90
C GLN A 20 3.50 17.75 7.08
N VAL A 21 3.81 17.17 5.92
CA VAL A 21 4.73 17.76 4.93
C VAL A 21 4.15 19.06 4.39
N ASN A 22 4.99 20.10 4.32
CA ASN A 22 4.65 21.38 3.72
C ASN A 22 5.81 21.84 2.84
N THR A 23 5.71 21.56 1.56
CA THR A 23 6.73 21.92 0.57
C THR A 23 6.95 23.44 0.43
N LYS A 24 5.94 24.25 0.71
CA LYS A 24 6.05 25.72 0.67
C LYS A 24 6.99 26.26 1.74
N THR A 25 7.05 25.61 2.89
CA THR A 25 7.99 25.94 3.99
C THR A 25 9.29 25.17 3.91
N GLY A 26 9.47 24.34 2.87
CA GLY A 26 10.66 23.49 2.68
C GLY A 26 10.69 22.26 3.57
N LEU A 27 9.58 21.88 4.23
CA LEU A 27 9.45 20.64 4.98
C LEU A 27 9.05 19.52 4.02
N THR A 28 10.05 18.76 3.57
CA THR A 28 9.87 17.58 2.70
C THR A 28 9.71 16.30 3.51
N PHE A 29 9.33 15.18 2.85
CA PHE A 29 9.30 13.85 3.49
C PHE A 29 10.69 13.47 4.07
N ALA A 30 11.75 13.68 3.32
CA ALA A 30 13.12 13.40 3.77
C ALA A 30 13.52 14.20 5.03
N LYS A 31 13.22 15.51 5.04
CA LYS A 31 13.50 16.35 6.22
C LYS A 31 12.66 15.95 7.43
N GLY A 32 11.37 15.70 7.23
CA GLY A 32 10.47 15.25 8.28
C GLY A 32 10.92 13.91 8.87
N LEU A 33 11.26 12.95 8.01
CA LEU A 33 11.73 11.64 8.44
C LEU A 33 13.02 11.72 9.26
N ARG A 34 14.02 12.53 8.81
CA ARG A 34 15.25 12.75 9.60
C ARG A 34 14.96 13.36 10.98
N ALA A 35 14.01 14.28 11.07
CA ALA A 35 13.65 14.90 12.34
C ALA A 35 12.95 13.90 13.29
N ILE A 36 12.07 13.06 12.76
CA ILE A 36 11.36 12.04 13.52
C ILE A 36 12.32 10.97 14.04
N LEU A 37 13.25 10.49 13.22
CA LEU A 37 14.24 9.48 13.63
C LEU A 37 15.15 9.94 14.79
N ARG A 38 15.30 11.25 15.00
CA ARG A 38 16.03 11.81 16.16
C ARG A 38 15.21 11.81 17.46
N GLN A 39 13.94 11.45 17.41
CA GLN A 39 13.06 11.33 18.58
C GLN A 39 13.01 9.88 19.11
N ASP A 40 13.92 9.02 18.63
CA ASP A 40 14.05 7.61 19.05
C ASP A 40 12.73 6.81 18.95
N PRO A 41 12.04 6.80 17.80
CA PRO A 41 10.81 6.06 17.63
C PRO A 41 11.10 4.59 17.31
N ASP A 42 10.32 3.64 17.85
CA ASP A 42 10.37 2.24 17.44
C ASP A 42 9.75 2.02 16.05
N ILE A 43 8.65 2.73 15.77
CA ILE A 43 7.85 2.59 14.55
C ILE A 43 7.68 3.94 13.88
N VAL A 44 8.02 4.00 12.61
CA VAL A 44 7.87 5.21 11.78
C VAL A 44 7.00 4.89 10.56
N MET A 45 5.99 5.72 10.32
CA MET A 45 5.22 5.66 9.08
C MET A 45 5.52 6.87 8.20
N VAL A 46 6.06 6.61 7.02
CA VAL A 46 6.25 7.60 5.94
C VAL A 46 5.08 7.46 4.99
N GLY A 47 4.29 8.51 4.84
CA GLY A 47 3.06 8.46 4.04
C GLY A 47 3.29 7.91 2.63
N GLU A 48 4.40 8.31 1.99
CA GLU A 48 4.82 7.74 0.70
C GLU A 48 6.31 7.98 0.44
N ILE A 49 6.90 7.09 -0.37
CA ILE A 49 8.24 7.24 -0.93
C ILE A 49 8.11 7.57 -2.42
N ARG A 50 8.54 8.79 -2.79
CA ARG A 50 8.51 9.27 -4.18
C ARG A 50 9.88 9.52 -4.78
N ASP A 51 10.87 9.73 -3.94
CA ASP A 51 12.21 10.15 -4.33
C ASP A 51 13.29 9.31 -3.66
N LYS A 52 14.49 9.35 -4.26
CA LYS A 52 15.67 8.61 -3.82
C LYS A 52 16.06 8.96 -2.38
N GLU A 53 16.07 10.24 -2.02
CA GLU A 53 16.51 10.70 -0.70
C GLU A 53 15.64 10.11 0.41
N THR A 54 14.31 10.16 0.24
CA THR A 54 13.35 9.56 1.20
C THR A 54 13.52 8.05 1.27
N ALA A 55 13.72 7.37 0.13
CA ALA A 55 13.93 5.93 0.07
C ALA A 55 15.21 5.50 0.80
N GLU A 56 16.32 6.22 0.61
CA GLU A 56 17.59 5.95 1.29
C GLU A 56 17.46 6.09 2.81
N ILE A 57 16.83 7.17 3.29
CA ILE A 57 16.66 7.40 4.73
C ILE A 57 15.76 6.32 5.34
N ALA A 58 14.66 5.96 4.68
CA ALA A 58 13.75 4.93 5.13
C ALA A 58 14.42 3.55 5.22
N THR A 59 15.22 3.21 4.21
CA THR A 59 16.01 1.96 4.18
C THR A 59 17.04 1.93 5.29
N GLN A 60 17.80 3.02 5.48
CA GLN A 60 18.79 3.11 6.54
C GLN A 60 18.16 3.01 7.93
N ALA A 61 17.01 3.67 8.16
CA ALA A 61 16.27 3.56 9.41
C ALA A 61 15.86 2.11 9.71
N SER A 62 15.37 1.40 8.68
CA SER A 62 15.04 -0.02 8.81
C SER A 62 16.25 -0.88 9.20
N LEU A 63 17.42 -0.63 8.63
CA LEU A 63 18.67 -1.35 8.94
C LEU A 63 19.19 -1.03 10.35
N THR A 64 18.85 0.11 10.91
CA THR A 64 19.22 0.52 12.29
C THR A 64 18.21 0.09 13.34
N GLY A 65 17.20 -0.73 12.99
CA GLY A 65 16.29 -1.37 13.94
C GLY A 65 14.90 -0.78 14.03
N HIS A 66 14.59 0.28 13.26
CA HIS A 66 13.25 0.86 13.24
C HIS A 66 12.30 0.05 12.36
N LEU A 67 11.06 -0.13 12.78
CA LEU A 67 10.01 -0.61 11.89
C LEU A 67 9.50 0.56 11.03
N VAL A 68 9.84 0.54 9.74
CA VAL A 68 9.43 1.59 8.80
C VAL A 68 8.26 1.08 7.96
N LEU A 69 7.13 1.77 8.06
CA LEU A 69 5.94 1.55 7.22
C LEU A 69 5.86 2.66 6.18
N SER A 70 5.60 2.31 4.94
CA SER A 70 5.45 3.30 3.87
C SER A 70 4.56 2.81 2.74
N THR A 71 4.18 3.72 1.84
CA THR A 71 3.50 3.39 0.60
C THR A 71 4.37 3.74 -0.60
N VAL A 72 4.22 2.96 -1.67
CA VAL A 72 4.84 3.21 -2.98
C VAL A 72 3.75 3.01 -4.02
N HIS A 73 3.61 3.94 -4.96
CA HIS A 73 2.61 3.83 -6.02
C HIS A 73 3.08 2.85 -7.09
N THR A 74 2.58 1.62 -7.03
CA THR A 74 2.88 0.54 -7.97
C THR A 74 1.64 -0.32 -8.24
N ASN A 75 1.70 -1.11 -9.32
CA ASN A 75 0.57 -1.93 -9.76
C ASN A 75 0.55 -3.33 -9.14
N SER A 76 1.65 -3.79 -8.57
CA SER A 76 1.80 -5.10 -7.93
C SER A 76 2.84 -5.05 -6.81
N ALA A 77 2.86 -6.07 -5.95
CA ALA A 77 3.84 -6.15 -4.87
C ALA A 77 5.28 -6.33 -5.42
N VAL A 78 5.46 -7.11 -6.48
CA VAL A 78 6.77 -7.25 -7.15
C VAL A 78 7.24 -5.92 -7.72
N SER A 79 6.35 -5.16 -8.35
CA SER A 79 6.68 -3.84 -8.93
C SER A 79 7.15 -2.83 -7.88
N ALA A 80 6.77 -2.99 -6.60
CA ALA A 80 7.26 -2.14 -5.52
C ALA A 80 8.77 -2.32 -5.29
N ILE A 81 9.26 -3.56 -5.35
CA ILE A 81 10.69 -3.87 -5.22
C ILE A 81 11.46 -3.26 -6.39
N THR A 82 10.98 -3.48 -7.62
CA THR A 82 11.57 -2.87 -8.82
C THR A 82 11.60 -1.35 -8.73
N ARG A 83 10.52 -0.74 -8.26
CA ARG A 83 10.40 0.72 -8.12
C ARG A 83 11.41 1.30 -7.15
N LEU A 84 11.65 0.65 -6.00
CA LEU A 84 12.66 1.07 -5.05
C LEU A 84 14.08 0.95 -5.63
N ARG A 85 14.35 -0.12 -6.40
CA ARG A 85 15.61 -0.26 -7.14
C ARG A 85 15.79 0.83 -8.19
N ASP A 86 14.76 1.16 -8.94
CA ASP A 86 14.78 2.23 -9.95
C ASP A 86 14.99 3.62 -9.33
N MET A 87 14.60 3.81 -8.07
CA MET A 87 14.92 5.01 -7.29
C MET A 87 16.39 5.04 -6.84
N GLY A 88 17.17 4.00 -7.12
CA GLY A 88 18.60 3.93 -6.84
C GLY A 88 18.95 3.31 -5.49
N ILE A 89 18.05 2.50 -4.91
CA ILE A 89 18.38 1.69 -3.73
C ILE A 89 19.05 0.40 -4.17
N GLU A 90 20.21 0.14 -3.65
CA GLU A 90 21.00 -1.05 -3.98
C GLU A 90 20.28 -2.36 -3.58
N PRO A 91 20.31 -3.41 -4.41
CA PRO A 91 19.63 -4.67 -4.15
C PRO A 91 19.93 -5.28 -2.78
N TYR A 92 21.19 -5.26 -2.35
CA TYR A 92 21.58 -5.81 -1.06
C TYR A 92 20.96 -5.08 0.15
N LEU A 93 20.69 -3.77 0.00
CA LEU A 93 19.96 -2.98 1.01
C LEU A 93 18.48 -3.35 1.03
N LEU A 94 17.86 -3.53 -0.15
CA LEU A 94 16.47 -3.95 -0.26
C LEU A 94 16.28 -5.35 0.33
N SER A 95 17.14 -6.31 -0.02
CA SER A 95 17.06 -7.68 0.49
C SER A 95 17.21 -7.75 2.02
N SER A 96 17.97 -6.82 2.61
CA SER A 96 18.21 -6.77 4.06
C SER A 96 17.13 -6.00 4.83
N SER A 97 16.52 -4.97 4.23
CA SER A 97 15.59 -4.05 4.88
C SER A 97 14.12 -4.44 4.67
N LEU A 98 13.75 -4.98 3.49
CA LEU A 98 12.37 -5.34 3.21
C LEU A 98 11.97 -6.61 3.98
N VAL A 99 10.81 -6.55 4.62
CA VAL A 99 10.20 -7.67 5.35
C VAL A 99 8.92 -8.13 4.68
N PHE A 100 8.11 -7.18 4.23
CA PHE A 100 6.78 -7.47 3.69
C PHE A 100 6.36 -6.40 2.69
N VAL A 101 5.70 -6.81 1.62
CA VAL A 101 5.10 -5.91 0.63
C VAL A 101 3.65 -6.32 0.41
N LEU A 102 2.74 -5.36 0.49
CA LEU A 102 1.32 -5.52 0.22
C LEU A 102 0.90 -4.59 -0.91
N SER A 103 0.43 -5.13 -2.01
CA SER A 103 -0.24 -4.37 -3.06
C SER A 103 -1.76 -4.48 -2.88
N GLN A 104 -2.45 -3.37 -2.93
CA GLN A 104 -3.86 -3.27 -2.57
C GLN A 104 -4.64 -2.53 -3.65
N ARG A 105 -5.84 -3.05 -3.97
CA ARG A 105 -6.78 -2.40 -4.88
C ARG A 105 -8.18 -2.35 -4.27
N LEU A 106 -8.86 -1.24 -4.49
CA LEU A 106 -10.26 -1.09 -4.13
C LEU A 106 -11.14 -1.47 -5.32
N VAL A 107 -11.97 -2.49 -5.14
CA VAL A 107 -12.98 -2.90 -6.12
C VAL A 107 -14.38 -2.57 -5.62
N ARG A 108 -15.31 -2.31 -6.55
CA ARG A 108 -16.70 -2.08 -6.19
C ARG A 108 -17.35 -3.40 -5.72
N LYS A 109 -18.07 -3.34 -4.61
CA LYS A 109 -18.82 -4.49 -4.08
C LYS A 109 -20.19 -4.56 -4.76
N LEU A 110 -20.59 -5.74 -5.23
CA LEU A 110 -21.93 -5.95 -5.77
C LEU A 110 -22.99 -5.61 -4.72
N CYS A 111 -24.06 -4.97 -5.17
CA CYS A 111 -25.18 -4.67 -4.31
C CYS A 111 -25.83 -5.96 -3.80
N PRO A 112 -25.96 -6.16 -2.48
CA PRO A 112 -26.50 -7.39 -1.91
C PRO A 112 -27.96 -7.61 -2.26
N LYS A 113 -28.72 -6.53 -2.57
CA LYS A 113 -30.15 -6.60 -2.85
C LYS A 113 -30.48 -6.94 -4.29
N CYS A 114 -29.56 -6.74 -5.24
CA CYS A 114 -29.87 -6.93 -6.65
C CYS A 114 -28.81 -7.74 -7.43
N LYS A 115 -27.79 -8.27 -6.79
CA LYS A 115 -26.88 -9.20 -7.45
C LYS A 115 -27.61 -10.47 -7.86
N VAL A 116 -27.33 -10.95 -9.07
CA VAL A 116 -27.91 -12.19 -9.61
C VAL A 116 -26.80 -13.18 -9.96
N PRO A 117 -27.05 -14.50 -9.93
CA PRO A 117 -26.09 -15.49 -10.38
C PRO A 117 -25.68 -15.23 -11.83
N ASP A 118 -24.41 -15.43 -12.15
CA ASP A 118 -23.82 -15.28 -13.47
C ASP A 118 -23.37 -16.65 -14.00
N THR A 119 -24.36 -17.46 -14.40
CA THR A 119 -24.14 -18.85 -14.84
C THR A 119 -23.42 -18.95 -16.17
N ASP A 120 -23.49 -17.91 -17.00
CA ASP A 120 -22.93 -17.89 -18.35
C ASP A 120 -21.56 -17.22 -18.40
N ASN A 121 -20.92 -17.01 -17.24
CA ASN A 121 -19.62 -16.36 -17.14
C ASN A 121 -18.53 -17.27 -17.72
N PRO A 122 -17.80 -16.82 -18.77
CA PRO A 122 -16.76 -17.64 -19.41
C PRO A 122 -15.61 -18.01 -18.45
N LEU A 123 -15.36 -17.21 -17.43
CA LEU A 123 -14.30 -17.47 -16.43
C LEU A 123 -14.61 -18.72 -15.56
N LEU A 124 -15.87 -19.17 -15.50
CA LEU A 124 -16.23 -20.40 -14.79
C LEU A 124 -15.49 -21.61 -15.35
N ALA A 125 -15.49 -21.75 -16.68
CA ALA A 125 -14.81 -22.85 -17.36
C ALA A 125 -13.29 -22.67 -17.38
N GLU A 126 -12.82 -21.45 -17.64
CA GLU A 126 -11.40 -21.10 -17.77
C GLU A 126 -10.65 -21.36 -16.44
N HIS A 127 -11.22 -20.90 -15.31
CA HIS A 127 -10.59 -21.02 -14.00
C HIS A 127 -11.10 -22.18 -13.14
N LYS A 128 -11.91 -23.09 -13.70
CA LYS A 128 -12.50 -24.24 -12.98
C LYS A 128 -13.15 -23.84 -11.65
N LEU A 129 -13.90 -22.72 -11.66
CA LEU A 129 -14.54 -22.20 -10.46
C LEU A 129 -15.67 -23.13 -10.04
N THR A 130 -15.69 -23.54 -8.78
CA THR A 130 -16.74 -24.38 -8.20
C THR A 130 -17.97 -23.59 -7.76
N ASN A 131 -17.79 -22.30 -7.45
CA ASN A 131 -18.86 -21.42 -6.99
C ASN A 131 -19.36 -20.54 -8.13
N THR A 132 -20.66 -20.44 -8.31
CA THR A 132 -21.26 -19.53 -9.29
C THR A 132 -21.00 -18.08 -8.89
N PRO A 133 -20.34 -17.27 -9.73
CA PRO A 133 -20.15 -15.85 -9.48
C PRO A 133 -21.48 -15.10 -9.60
N PHE A 134 -21.46 -13.84 -9.20
CA PHE A 134 -22.62 -12.96 -9.30
C PHE A 134 -22.29 -11.77 -10.22
N LYS A 135 -23.32 -11.27 -10.91
CA LYS A 135 -23.26 -10.03 -11.69
C LYS A 135 -24.19 -8.96 -11.15
N SER A 136 -23.91 -7.72 -11.51
CA SER A 136 -24.74 -6.57 -11.15
C SER A 136 -26.01 -6.53 -11.98
N LYS A 137 -27.14 -6.20 -11.34
CA LYS A 137 -28.42 -5.95 -12.05
C LYS A 137 -28.81 -4.47 -11.97
N GLY A 138 -28.73 -3.87 -10.80
CA GLY A 138 -29.23 -2.53 -10.49
C GLY A 138 -30.58 -2.55 -9.79
N CYS A 139 -30.76 -1.65 -8.81
CA CYS A 139 -32.01 -1.39 -8.11
C CYS A 139 -31.95 -0.03 -7.42
N ASP A 140 -33.06 0.43 -6.85
CA ASP A 140 -33.14 1.74 -6.16
C ASP A 140 -32.18 1.86 -4.98
N HIS A 141 -31.84 0.75 -4.29
CA HIS A 141 -30.90 0.75 -3.17
C HIS A 141 -29.46 1.10 -3.58
N CYS A 142 -29.10 0.91 -4.81
CA CYS A 142 -27.78 1.20 -5.36
C CYS A 142 -27.81 2.24 -6.48
N ASP A 143 -28.85 3.05 -6.57
CA ASP A 143 -29.07 4.05 -7.62
C ASP A 143 -28.89 3.44 -9.03
N HIS A 144 -29.42 2.24 -9.23
CA HIS A 144 -29.34 1.45 -10.47
C HIS A 144 -27.93 1.09 -10.95
N THR A 145 -26.87 1.37 -10.15
CA THR A 145 -25.49 1.05 -10.53
C THR A 145 -25.16 -0.43 -10.40
N GLY A 146 -25.91 -1.19 -9.60
CA GLY A 146 -25.62 -2.59 -9.27
C GLY A 146 -24.51 -2.79 -8.25
N TYR A 147 -23.94 -1.70 -7.71
CA TYR A 147 -22.83 -1.75 -6.74
C TYR A 147 -23.16 -0.91 -5.50
N HIS A 148 -22.69 -1.38 -4.34
CA HIS A 148 -22.84 -0.65 -3.08
C HIS A 148 -21.63 -0.88 -2.18
N GLY A 149 -20.86 0.20 -1.95
CA GLY A 149 -19.62 0.16 -1.20
C GLY A 149 -18.42 -0.38 -2.00
N ARG A 150 -17.29 -0.51 -1.32
CA ARG A 150 -16.01 -0.98 -1.87
C ARG A 150 -15.44 -2.08 -0.99
N LEU A 151 -14.65 -2.96 -1.59
CA LEU A 151 -13.88 -4.01 -0.95
C LEU A 151 -12.42 -3.86 -1.35
N SER A 152 -11.53 -4.05 -0.40
CA SER A 152 -10.11 -4.17 -0.69
C SER A 152 -9.78 -5.61 -1.08
N ILE A 153 -9.06 -5.74 -2.18
CA ILE A 153 -8.37 -6.97 -2.56
C ILE A 153 -6.88 -6.68 -2.59
N GLY A 154 -6.07 -7.67 -2.28
CA GLY A 154 -4.63 -7.46 -2.22
C GLY A 154 -3.85 -8.73 -2.52
N GLU A 155 -2.63 -8.53 -2.97
CA GLU A 155 -1.58 -9.53 -3.03
C GLU A 155 -0.49 -9.16 -2.02
N SER A 156 0.14 -10.13 -1.41
CA SER A 156 1.19 -9.90 -0.44
C SER A 156 2.40 -10.78 -0.71
N ILE A 157 3.57 -10.25 -0.42
CA ILE A 157 4.85 -10.96 -0.51
C ILE A 157 5.59 -10.80 0.81
N SER A 158 5.87 -11.91 1.48
CA SER A 158 6.82 -11.94 2.60
C SER A 158 8.22 -12.16 2.04
N ILE A 159 9.17 -11.33 2.45
CA ILE A 159 10.55 -11.39 1.99
C ILE A 159 11.30 -12.43 2.84
N ASP A 160 11.17 -13.68 2.46
CA ASP A 160 11.87 -14.81 3.08
C ASP A 160 13.33 -14.94 2.60
N LYS A 161 14.07 -15.91 3.14
CA LYS A 161 15.47 -16.15 2.79
C LYS A 161 15.66 -16.41 1.28
N LYS A 162 14.77 -17.19 0.67
CA LYS A 162 14.85 -17.54 -0.74
C LYS A 162 14.62 -16.34 -1.64
N LEU A 163 13.66 -15.48 -1.29
CA LEU A 163 13.36 -14.27 -2.06
C LEU A 163 14.47 -13.21 -1.91
N ARG A 164 15.12 -13.15 -0.72
CA ARG A 164 16.29 -12.27 -0.51
C ARG A 164 17.46 -12.57 -1.43
N GLU A 165 17.65 -13.84 -1.79
CA GLU A 165 18.69 -14.29 -2.72
C GLU A 165 18.38 -13.93 -4.19
N LEU A 166 17.12 -13.58 -4.49
CA LEU A 166 16.65 -13.22 -5.84
C LEU A 166 16.56 -11.70 -6.05
N ILE A 167 16.58 -10.89 -5.00
CA ILE A 167 16.57 -9.44 -5.05
C ILE A 167 17.98 -8.91 -5.29
#